data_88eef16663703a75f2efb4e7a62e522a
#
_entry.id   88eef16663703a75f2efb4e7a62e522a
#
_cell.length_a   1.000
_cell.length_b   1.000
_cell.length_c   1.000
_cell.angle_alpha   90.00
_cell.angle_beta   90.00
_cell.angle_gamma   90.00
#
_symmetry.space_group_name_H-M   'P 1'
#
loop_
_entity.id
_entity.type
_entity.pdbx_description
1 polymer ?
#
loop_
_entity_poly.entity_id
_entity_poly.type
_entity_poly.pdbx_seq_one_letter_code
_entity_poly.pdbx_strand_id
1 'polypeptide(L)'
;VQAGQILARMDTDQLEAQRRQAQAQLQRAIIGVDTAKSLVAQREAERIAAIAVVAQRTAQLDAAERKLARSEELIKTNATSQQALDDDRATAQGARAAVGAAQAQLAASEAAIGAAQAQVVDAGAAVEAARAAIESITVDISDSTLKSPRAGRVQYRVAQLGEVLSAGGRILNLVDLSDVYMTFFLPTAQAGRVAIGSDVRIVLDAASQYVIPARVSFVSDVAQFTPKTVETEDERQKLMFRIKAQISPDLLEKYIKHVKTGLPGMAYVRLDPQAEWPARLQGTLLQ
;
A
#
# COMPACT_ATOMS: atom_id res chain seq x y z
N VAL A 1 18.96 -15.13 -13.28
CA VAL A 1 17.62 -14.56 -13.32
C VAL A 1 17.69 -13.04 -13.37
N GLN A 2 16.72 -12.42 -14.00
CA GLN A 2 16.61 -10.97 -14.10
C GLN A 2 15.61 -10.42 -13.08
N ALA A 3 15.71 -9.12 -12.77
CA ALA A 3 14.71 -8.45 -11.94
C ALA A 3 13.32 -8.60 -12.56
N GLY A 4 12.31 -8.90 -11.72
CA GLY A 4 10.92 -9.15 -12.15
C GLY A 4 10.64 -10.54 -12.74
N GLN A 5 11.67 -11.36 -12.99
CA GLN A 5 11.48 -12.73 -13.50
C GLN A 5 10.75 -13.59 -12.47
N ILE A 6 9.74 -14.35 -12.93
CA ILE A 6 8.98 -15.27 -12.07
C ILE A 6 9.88 -16.42 -11.65
N LEU A 7 9.97 -16.66 -10.35
CA LEU A 7 10.78 -17.69 -9.72
C LEU A 7 9.96 -18.89 -9.29
N ALA A 8 8.76 -18.65 -8.77
CA ALA A 8 7.82 -19.67 -8.33
C ALA A 8 6.39 -19.14 -8.42
N ARG A 9 5.43 -20.06 -8.51
CA ARG A 9 4.00 -19.78 -8.36
C ARG A 9 3.44 -20.70 -7.30
N MET A 10 2.68 -20.14 -6.38
CA MET A 10 1.89 -20.90 -5.42
C MET A 10 0.52 -21.21 -6.00
N ASP A 11 -0.15 -22.21 -5.43
CA ASP A 11 -1.54 -22.50 -5.77
C ASP A 11 -2.44 -21.35 -5.29
N THR A 12 -3.29 -20.86 -6.19
CA THR A 12 -4.20 -19.73 -5.95
C THR A 12 -5.67 -20.07 -6.06
N ASP A 13 -6.04 -21.34 -6.25
CA ASP A 13 -7.42 -21.76 -6.50
C ASP A 13 -8.36 -21.33 -5.38
N GLN A 14 -7.92 -21.43 -4.13
CA GLN A 14 -8.67 -20.98 -2.96
C GLN A 14 -8.84 -19.45 -2.94
N LEU A 15 -7.79 -18.70 -3.22
CA LEU A 15 -7.83 -17.23 -3.27
C LEU A 15 -8.72 -16.75 -4.42
N GLU A 16 -8.69 -17.43 -5.56
CA GLU A 16 -9.57 -17.11 -6.68
C GLU A 16 -11.05 -17.41 -6.37
N ALA A 17 -11.32 -18.47 -5.62
CA ALA A 17 -12.68 -18.75 -5.14
C ALA A 17 -13.15 -17.66 -4.15
N GLN A 18 -12.30 -17.24 -3.24
CA GLN A 18 -12.58 -16.12 -2.32
C GLN A 18 -12.81 -14.80 -3.07
N ARG A 19 -12.01 -14.51 -4.12
CA ARG A 19 -12.22 -13.33 -4.97
C ARG A 19 -13.59 -13.35 -5.65
N ARG A 20 -14.02 -14.50 -6.21
CA ARG A 20 -15.35 -14.64 -6.79
C ARG A 20 -16.45 -14.41 -5.74
N GLN A 21 -16.28 -14.91 -4.52
CA GLN A 21 -17.21 -14.68 -3.42
C GLN A 21 -17.30 -13.20 -3.06
N ALA A 22 -16.16 -12.51 -2.94
CA ALA A 22 -16.11 -11.07 -2.66
C ALA A 22 -16.73 -10.24 -3.80
N GLN A 23 -16.55 -10.64 -5.06
CA GLN A 23 -17.22 -10.02 -6.21
C GLN A 23 -18.75 -10.16 -6.15
N ALA A 24 -19.26 -11.31 -5.71
CA ALA A 24 -20.71 -11.47 -5.49
C ALA A 24 -21.22 -10.59 -4.36
N GLN A 25 -20.42 -10.38 -3.29
CA GLN A 25 -20.78 -9.43 -2.22
C GLN A 25 -20.77 -7.99 -2.71
N LEU A 26 -19.80 -7.59 -3.55
CA LEU A 26 -19.80 -6.27 -4.18
C LEU A 26 -21.06 -6.05 -5.01
N GLN A 27 -21.47 -7.03 -5.79
CA GLN A 27 -22.68 -6.93 -6.59
C GLN A 27 -23.94 -6.75 -5.72
N ARG A 28 -24.02 -7.44 -4.57
CA ARG A 28 -25.11 -7.23 -3.60
C ARG A 28 -25.09 -5.81 -3.02
N ALA A 29 -23.92 -5.29 -2.68
CA ALA A 29 -23.78 -3.95 -2.15
C ALA A 29 -24.20 -2.88 -3.17
N ILE A 30 -23.88 -3.06 -4.46
CA ILE A 30 -24.33 -2.17 -5.54
C ILE A 30 -25.86 -2.17 -5.65
N ILE A 31 -26.49 -3.33 -5.61
CA ILE A 31 -27.97 -3.44 -5.59
C ILE A 31 -28.55 -2.73 -4.36
N GLY A 32 -27.86 -2.80 -3.22
CA GLY A 32 -28.24 -2.08 -2.00
C GLY A 32 -28.28 -0.56 -2.20
N VAL A 33 -27.31 -0.01 -2.92
CA VAL A 33 -27.29 1.43 -3.29
C VAL A 33 -28.49 1.79 -4.16
N ASP A 34 -28.81 0.96 -5.17
CA ASP A 34 -29.94 1.22 -6.07
C ASP A 34 -31.28 1.12 -5.32
N THR A 35 -31.40 0.21 -4.36
CA THR A 35 -32.55 0.10 -3.48
C THR A 35 -32.71 1.35 -2.62
N ALA A 36 -31.62 1.83 -2.00
CA ALA A 36 -31.62 3.06 -1.20
C ALA A 36 -31.97 4.30 -2.05
N LYS A 37 -31.47 4.41 -3.28
CA LYS A 37 -31.85 5.49 -4.21
C LYS A 37 -33.34 5.45 -4.57
N SER A 38 -33.89 4.25 -4.78
CA SER A 38 -35.33 4.08 -5.05
C SER A 38 -36.18 4.55 -3.87
N LEU A 39 -35.71 4.33 -2.63
CA LEU A 39 -36.37 4.86 -1.44
C LEU A 39 -36.33 6.39 -1.40
N VAL A 40 -35.22 7.03 -1.76
CA VAL A 40 -35.14 8.50 -1.87
C VAL A 40 -36.18 9.01 -2.88
N ALA A 41 -36.28 8.41 -4.06
CA ALA A 41 -37.25 8.79 -5.07
C ALA A 41 -38.71 8.65 -4.55
N GLN A 42 -39.00 7.59 -3.78
CA GLN A 42 -40.30 7.42 -3.13
C GLN A 42 -40.59 8.57 -2.15
N ARG A 43 -39.63 8.92 -1.28
CA ARG A 43 -39.80 10.01 -0.30
C ARG A 43 -39.94 11.38 -0.97
N GLU A 44 -39.26 11.61 -2.11
CA GLU A 44 -39.46 12.81 -2.91
C GLU A 44 -40.88 12.92 -3.49
N ALA A 45 -41.45 11.81 -3.97
CA ALA A 45 -42.83 11.78 -4.41
C ALA A 45 -43.83 12.08 -3.27
N GLU A 46 -43.59 11.54 -2.07
CA GLU A 46 -44.36 11.83 -0.84
C GLU A 46 -44.28 13.33 -0.47
N ARG A 47 -43.10 13.96 -0.58
CA ARG A 47 -42.95 15.42 -0.38
C ARG A 47 -43.76 16.22 -1.39
N ILE A 48 -43.75 15.84 -2.68
CA ILE A 48 -44.53 16.51 -3.71
C ILE A 48 -46.02 16.45 -3.37
N ALA A 49 -46.51 15.30 -2.89
CA ALA A 49 -47.89 15.14 -2.45
C ALA A 49 -48.23 16.05 -1.24
N ALA A 50 -47.30 16.14 -0.26
CA ALA A 50 -47.45 17.03 0.92
C ALA A 50 -47.49 18.51 0.47
N ILE A 51 -46.66 18.95 -0.46
CA ILE A 51 -46.73 20.31 -1.05
C ILE A 51 -48.10 20.61 -1.65
N ALA A 52 -48.70 19.67 -2.39
CA ALA A 52 -50.03 19.84 -2.94
C ALA A 52 -51.09 19.99 -1.88
N VAL A 53 -50.99 19.22 -0.76
CA VAL A 53 -51.89 19.37 0.40
C VAL A 53 -51.73 20.74 1.05
N VAL A 54 -50.54 21.26 1.25
CA VAL A 54 -50.29 22.62 1.79
C VAL A 54 -50.96 23.65 0.86
N ALA A 55 -50.77 23.56 -0.47
CA ALA A 55 -51.39 24.46 -1.42
C ALA A 55 -52.92 24.42 -1.36
N GLN A 56 -53.53 23.23 -1.23
CA GLN A 56 -54.99 23.07 -1.06
C GLN A 56 -55.48 23.73 0.23
N ARG A 57 -54.80 23.51 1.38
CA ARG A 57 -55.19 24.09 2.67
C ARG A 57 -55.03 25.62 2.68
N THR A 58 -53.99 26.13 2.02
CA THR A 58 -53.75 27.56 1.86
C THR A 58 -54.86 28.22 1.06
N ALA A 59 -55.32 27.62 -0.06
CA ALA A 59 -56.46 28.10 -0.81
C ALA A 59 -57.79 28.10 -0.03
N GLN A 60 -57.97 27.06 0.86
CA GLN A 60 -59.12 27.00 1.77
C GLN A 60 -59.08 28.12 2.81
N LEU A 61 -57.89 28.39 3.36
CA LEU A 61 -57.69 29.50 4.33
C LEU A 61 -57.97 30.83 3.67
N ASP A 62 -57.46 31.10 2.48
CA ASP A 62 -57.69 32.32 1.75
C ASP A 62 -59.18 32.57 1.44
N ALA A 63 -59.95 31.51 1.11
CA ALA A 63 -61.39 31.60 0.94
C ALA A 63 -62.13 31.91 2.27
N ALA A 64 -61.72 31.28 3.38
CA ALA A 64 -62.28 31.52 4.72
C ALA A 64 -61.97 32.93 5.20
N GLU A 65 -60.74 33.42 5.04
CA GLU A 65 -60.32 34.81 5.41
C GLU A 65 -61.10 35.86 4.60
N ARG A 66 -61.30 35.66 3.30
CA ARG A 66 -62.15 36.55 2.49
C ARG A 66 -63.59 36.56 2.95
N LYS A 67 -64.10 35.41 3.38
CA LYS A 67 -65.51 35.31 3.92
C LYS A 67 -65.57 36.06 5.25
N LEU A 68 -64.63 35.83 6.17
CA LEU A 68 -64.56 36.55 7.45
C LEU A 68 -64.49 38.06 7.26
N ALA A 69 -63.59 38.54 6.37
CA ALA A 69 -63.46 39.97 6.09
C ALA A 69 -64.78 40.58 5.58
N ARG A 70 -65.54 39.88 4.73
CA ARG A 70 -66.89 40.35 4.31
C ARG A 70 -67.86 40.37 5.46
N SER A 71 -67.89 39.38 6.34
CA SER A 71 -68.77 39.36 7.50
C SER A 71 -68.45 40.46 8.53
N GLU A 72 -67.17 40.80 8.66
CA GLU A 72 -66.68 41.92 9.51
C GLU A 72 -67.13 43.29 8.95
N GLU A 73 -67.26 43.46 7.64
CA GLU A 73 -67.85 44.68 7.05
C GLU A 73 -69.38 44.69 7.14
N LEU A 74 -70.05 43.56 6.92
CA LEU A 74 -71.50 43.48 6.94
C LEU A 74 -72.11 43.66 8.36
N ILE A 75 -71.39 43.28 9.39
CA ILE A 75 -71.82 43.49 10.78
C ILE A 75 -71.90 44.98 11.12
N LYS A 76 -71.04 45.81 10.57
CA LYS A 76 -71.01 47.26 10.79
C LYS A 76 -72.29 47.94 10.31
N THR A 77 -72.93 47.34 9.31
CA THR A 77 -74.17 47.84 8.69
C THR A 77 -75.40 47.04 9.18
N ASN A 78 -75.29 46.19 10.19
CA ASN A 78 -76.32 45.28 10.67
C ASN A 78 -76.87 44.33 9.59
N ALA A 79 -76.12 44.05 8.54
CA ALA A 79 -76.54 43.16 7.44
C ALA A 79 -76.21 41.68 7.71
N THR A 80 -75.64 41.36 8.82
CA THR A 80 -75.35 39.98 9.29
C THR A 80 -75.52 39.86 10.82
N SER A 81 -75.65 38.62 11.35
CA SER A 81 -75.76 38.39 12.78
C SER A 81 -74.37 38.24 13.44
N GLN A 82 -74.26 38.52 14.74
CA GLN A 82 -73.07 38.29 15.53
C GLN A 82 -72.64 36.81 15.48
N GLN A 83 -73.63 35.86 15.54
CA GLN A 83 -73.38 34.45 15.42
C GLN A 83 -72.71 34.06 14.12
N ALA A 84 -73.17 34.62 12.98
CA ALA A 84 -72.56 34.35 11.65
C ALA A 84 -71.11 34.88 11.57
N LEU A 85 -70.79 36.02 12.19
CA LEU A 85 -69.43 36.52 12.29
C LEU A 85 -68.55 35.58 13.13
N ASP A 86 -69.06 35.12 14.29
CA ASP A 86 -68.32 34.21 15.17
C ASP A 86 -68.07 32.86 14.51
N ASP A 87 -69.02 32.32 13.75
CA ASP A 87 -68.88 31.11 12.93
C ASP A 87 -67.82 31.27 11.83
N ASP A 88 -67.84 32.39 11.13
CA ASP A 88 -66.86 32.68 10.10
C ASP A 88 -65.44 32.89 10.70
N ARG A 89 -65.31 33.49 11.88
CA ARG A 89 -64.05 33.61 12.63
C ARG A 89 -63.51 32.25 13.07
N ALA A 90 -64.36 31.38 13.59
CA ALA A 90 -64.00 30.02 13.96
C ALA A 90 -63.56 29.21 12.74
N THR A 91 -64.21 29.38 11.58
CA THR A 91 -63.87 28.71 10.33
C THR A 91 -62.50 29.16 9.79
N ALA A 92 -62.22 30.46 9.84
CA ALA A 92 -60.91 30.99 9.41
C ALA A 92 -59.79 30.49 10.34
N GLN A 93 -60.04 30.48 11.67
CA GLN A 93 -59.09 29.97 12.63
C GLN A 93 -58.86 28.47 12.47
N GLY A 94 -59.87 27.67 12.20
CA GLY A 94 -59.74 26.23 11.87
C GLY A 94 -58.94 26.00 10.60
N ALA A 95 -59.21 26.79 9.56
CA ALA A 95 -58.47 26.70 8.30
C ALA A 95 -56.98 27.07 8.48
N ARG A 96 -56.66 28.05 9.33
CA ARG A 96 -55.28 28.45 9.66
C ARG A 96 -54.55 27.32 10.41
N ALA A 97 -55.20 26.67 11.35
CA ALA A 97 -54.66 25.51 12.03
C ALA A 97 -54.42 24.34 11.07
N ALA A 98 -55.32 24.13 10.12
CA ALA A 98 -55.15 23.08 9.07
C ALA A 98 -53.95 23.33 8.15
N VAL A 99 -53.65 24.59 7.81
CA VAL A 99 -52.41 24.96 7.09
C VAL A 99 -51.18 24.63 7.94
N GLY A 100 -51.17 24.99 9.22
CA GLY A 100 -50.07 24.66 10.12
C GLY A 100 -49.80 23.15 10.22
N ALA A 101 -50.87 22.35 10.33
CA ALA A 101 -50.75 20.90 10.34
C ALA A 101 -50.19 20.34 9.02
N ALA A 102 -50.63 20.86 7.87
CA ALA A 102 -50.08 20.45 6.54
C ALA A 102 -48.61 20.83 6.38
N GLN A 103 -48.21 22.02 6.86
CA GLN A 103 -46.80 22.43 6.86
C GLN A 103 -45.94 21.55 7.75
N ALA A 104 -46.43 21.17 8.95
CA ALA A 104 -45.72 20.20 9.81
C ALA A 104 -45.53 18.84 9.11
N GLN A 105 -46.55 18.37 8.35
CA GLN A 105 -46.47 17.12 7.59
C GLN A 105 -45.46 17.24 6.44
N LEU A 106 -45.37 18.41 5.78
CA LEU A 106 -44.34 18.67 4.76
C LEU A 106 -42.93 18.62 5.38
N ALA A 107 -42.72 19.27 6.51
CA ALA A 107 -41.43 19.23 7.19
C ALA A 107 -41.04 17.80 7.63
N ALA A 108 -42.00 16.98 8.06
CA ALA A 108 -41.77 15.56 8.36
C ALA A 108 -41.33 14.77 7.09
N SER A 109 -41.96 15.04 5.93
CA SER A 109 -41.56 14.38 4.66
C SER A 109 -40.18 14.81 4.20
N GLU A 110 -39.78 16.07 4.42
CA GLU A 110 -38.42 16.55 4.12
C GLU A 110 -37.38 15.88 5.01
N ALA A 111 -37.67 15.72 6.31
CA ALA A 111 -36.80 14.98 7.22
C ALA A 111 -36.64 13.50 6.81
N ALA A 112 -37.73 12.89 6.30
CA ALA A 112 -37.70 11.52 5.80
C ALA A 112 -36.81 11.37 4.53
N ILE A 113 -36.72 12.37 3.67
CA ILE A 113 -35.78 12.42 2.55
C ILE A 113 -34.34 12.42 3.07
N GLY A 114 -34.03 13.27 4.06
CA GLY A 114 -32.69 13.31 4.67
C GLY A 114 -32.27 11.95 5.24
N ALA A 115 -33.18 11.25 5.92
CA ALA A 115 -32.91 9.92 6.43
C ALA A 115 -32.68 8.88 5.30
N ALA A 116 -33.44 8.95 4.22
CA ALA A 116 -33.26 8.07 3.05
C ALA A 116 -31.93 8.37 2.32
N GLN A 117 -31.53 9.65 2.24
CA GLN A 117 -30.22 10.03 1.67
C GLN A 117 -29.05 9.50 2.51
N ALA A 118 -29.15 9.52 3.85
CA ALA A 118 -28.18 8.91 4.72
C ALA A 118 -28.02 7.39 4.47
N GLN A 119 -29.13 6.69 4.17
CA GLN A 119 -29.07 5.28 3.78
C GLN A 119 -28.34 5.06 2.46
N VAL A 120 -28.42 5.98 1.48
CA VAL A 120 -27.63 5.90 0.24
C VAL A 120 -26.14 6.00 0.53
N VAL A 121 -25.75 6.90 1.44
CA VAL A 121 -24.35 7.05 1.87
C VAL A 121 -23.85 5.78 2.57
N ASP A 122 -24.63 5.22 3.47
CA ASP A 122 -24.30 3.97 4.18
C ASP A 122 -24.15 2.80 3.20
N ALA A 123 -25.09 2.62 2.26
CA ALA A 123 -24.99 1.62 1.22
C ALA A 123 -23.77 1.85 0.30
N GLY A 124 -23.40 3.11 0.04
CA GLY A 124 -22.17 3.48 -0.68
C GLY A 124 -20.90 3.04 0.07
N ALA A 125 -20.86 3.22 1.39
CA ALA A 125 -19.75 2.75 2.21
C ALA A 125 -19.61 1.21 2.18
N ALA A 126 -20.71 0.48 2.12
CA ALA A 126 -20.69 -0.97 1.96
C ALA A 126 -20.09 -1.41 0.60
N VAL A 127 -20.31 -0.65 -0.47
CA VAL A 127 -19.67 -0.87 -1.79
C VAL A 127 -18.15 -0.69 -1.68
N GLU A 128 -17.68 0.38 -1.04
CA GLU A 128 -16.24 0.63 -0.88
C GLU A 128 -15.58 -0.44 0.00
N ALA A 129 -16.23 -0.90 1.06
CA ALA A 129 -15.74 -1.99 1.88
C ALA A 129 -15.60 -3.31 1.08
N ALA A 130 -16.59 -3.62 0.22
CA ALA A 130 -16.53 -4.79 -0.64
C ALA A 130 -15.43 -4.69 -1.71
N ARG A 131 -15.17 -3.49 -2.25
CA ARG A 131 -14.04 -3.24 -3.17
C ARG A 131 -12.69 -3.46 -2.49
N ALA A 132 -12.51 -2.92 -1.30
CA ALA A 132 -11.28 -3.10 -0.53
C ALA A 132 -11.01 -4.59 -0.22
N ALA A 133 -12.06 -5.37 0.07
CA ALA A 133 -11.92 -6.81 0.26
C ALA A 133 -11.44 -7.53 -1.02
N ILE A 134 -11.94 -7.15 -2.20
CA ILE A 134 -11.48 -7.70 -3.49
C ILE A 134 -10.02 -7.29 -3.75
N GLU A 135 -9.66 -6.06 -3.47
CA GLU A 135 -8.30 -5.56 -3.64
C GLU A 135 -7.31 -6.34 -2.77
N SER A 136 -7.62 -6.55 -1.49
CA SER A 136 -6.80 -7.36 -0.58
C SER A 136 -6.54 -8.75 -1.15
N ILE A 137 -7.59 -9.48 -1.58
CA ILE A 137 -7.45 -10.81 -2.17
C ILE A 137 -6.63 -10.77 -3.47
N THR A 138 -6.77 -9.70 -4.25
CA THR A 138 -6.01 -9.54 -5.50
C THR A 138 -4.52 -9.34 -5.23
N VAL A 139 -4.16 -8.62 -4.17
CA VAL A 139 -2.77 -8.50 -3.70
C VAL A 139 -2.25 -9.88 -3.27
N ASP A 140 -3.00 -10.64 -2.48
CA ASP A 140 -2.59 -11.98 -2.05
C ASP A 140 -2.35 -12.92 -3.25
N ILE A 141 -3.20 -12.86 -4.29
CA ILE A 141 -3.01 -13.60 -5.54
C ILE A 141 -1.73 -13.14 -6.26
N SER A 142 -1.47 -11.84 -6.30
CA SER A 142 -0.27 -11.30 -6.93
C SER A 142 1.00 -11.74 -6.19
N ASP A 143 0.96 -11.74 -4.86
CA ASP A 143 2.07 -12.15 -3.99
C ASP A 143 2.30 -13.66 -4.02
N SER A 144 1.28 -14.44 -4.40
CA SER A 144 1.42 -15.86 -4.69
C SER A 144 2.32 -16.15 -5.91
N THR A 145 2.68 -15.13 -6.69
CA THR A 145 3.67 -15.22 -7.77
C THR A 145 4.98 -14.59 -7.31
N LEU A 146 5.92 -15.41 -6.85
CA LEU A 146 7.22 -14.96 -6.42
C LEU A 146 8.06 -14.48 -7.60
N LYS A 147 8.46 -13.20 -7.58
CA LYS A 147 9.33 -12.60 -8.59
C LYS A 147 10.68 -12.24 -7.99
N SER A 148 11.72 -12.26 -8.82
CA SER A 148 13.05 -11.81 -8.40
C SER A 148 13.05 -10.30 -8.16
N PRO A 149 13.47 -9.81 -6.96
CA PRO A 149 13.57 -8.37 -6.68
C PRO A 149 14.72 -7.70 -7.44
N ARG A 150 15.73 -8.47 -7.86
CA ARG A 150 16.93 -8.00 -8.56
C ARG A 150 17.50 -9.06 -9.49
N ALA A 151 18.40 -8.66 -10.37
CA ALA A 151 19.18 -9.61 -11.14
C ALA A 151 20.13 -10.40 -10.23
N GLY A 152 20.36 -11.68 -10.52
CA GLY A 152 21.23 -12.52 -9.72
C GLY A 152 21.27 -13.95 -10.24
N ARG A 153 21.90 -14.84 -9.47
CA ARG A 153 21.98 -16.27 -9.78
C ARG A 153 21.29 -17.09 -8.71
N VAL A 154 20.38 -17.96 -9.11
CA VAL A 154 19.83 -18.97 -8.20
C VAL A 154 20.95 -19.96 -7.84
N GLN A 155 21.33 -19.98 -6.59
CA GLN A 155 22.39 -20.86 -6.09
C GLN A 155 21.86 -22.27 -5.86
N TYR A 156 20.74 -22.40 -5.18
CA TYR A 156 20.04 -23.66 -4.99
C TYR A 156 18.54 -23.41 -4.73
N ARG A 157 17.77 -24.41 -5.05
CA ARG A 157 16.35 -24.47 -4.76
C ARG A 157 16.14 -25.25 -3.46
N VAL A 158 15.39 -24.67 -2.52
CA VAL A 158 15.09 -25.29 -1.21
C VAL A 158 13.82 -26.12 -1.34
N ALA A 159 12.75 -25.51 -1.90
CA ALA A 159 11.45 -26.16 -2.03
C ALA A 159 11.32 -26.95 -3.33
N GLN A 160 10.62 -28.06 -3.27
CA GLN A 160 10.28 -28.90 -4.42
C GLN A 160 8.91 -28.53 -4.98
N LEU A 161 8.64 -28.96 -6.23
CA LEU A 161 7.32 -28.82 -6.83
C LEU A 161 6.29 -29.65 -6.07
N GLY A 162 5.14 -29.06 -5.72
CA GLY A 162 4.09 -29.73 -4.97
C GLY A 162 4.33 -29.75 -3.45
N GLU A 163 5.39 -29.14 -2.95
CA GLU A 163 5.67 -29.07 -1.52
C GLU A 163 4.83 -28.02 -0.83
N VAL A 164 4.31 -28.33 0.34
CA VAL A 164 3.57 -27.38 1.18
C VAL A 164 4.55 -26.63 2.07
N LEU A 165 4.55 -25.30 1.94
CA LEU A 165 5.42 -24.42 2.70
C LEU A 165 4.65 -23.71 3.79
N SER A 166 5.27 -23.57 4.96
CA SER A 166 4.77 -22.69 6.01
C SER A 166 5.00 -21.21 5.62
N ALA A 167 4.24 -20.30 6.24
CA ALA A 167 4.45 -18.87 6.06
C ALA A 167 5.90 -18.49 6.40
N GLY A 168 6.56 -17.74 5.49
CA GLY A 168 7.98 -17.42 5.60
C GLY A 168 8.96 -18.52 5.18
N GLY A 169 8.46 -19.64 4.66
CA GLY A 169 9.28 -20.74 4.12
C GLY A 169 10.17 -20.28 2.97
N ARG A 170 11.42 -20.77 2.94
CA ARG A 170 12.38 -20.43 1.88
C ARG A 170 12.11 -21.28 0.64
N ILE A 171 11.95 -20.66 -0.51
CA ILE A 171 11.74 -21.35 -1.80
C ILE A 171 13.08 -21.59 -2.51
N LEU A 172 13.92 -20.57 -2.58
CA LEU A 172 15.21 -20.63 -3.23
C LEU A 172 16.19 -19.63 -2.61
N ASN A 173 17.47 -19.81 -2.90
CA ASN A 173 18.53 -18.89 -2.53
C ASN A 173 18.99 -18.14 -3.78
N LEU A 174 18.89 -16.82 -3.76
CA LEU A 174 19.34 -15.92 -4.81
C LEU A 174 20.59 -15.18 -4.34
N VAL A 175 21.65 -15.23 -5.14
CA VAL A 175 22.92 -14.52 -4.89
C VAL A 175 23.04 -13.39 -5.90
N ASP A 176 23.27 -12.20 -5.37
CA ASP A 176 23.63 -11.02 -6.17
C ASP A 176 25.12 -11.10 -6.52
N LEU A 177 25.41 -11.14 -7.80
CA LEU A 177 26.77 -11.20 -8.33
C LEU A 177 27.29 -9.83 -8.82
N SER A 178 26.52 -8.77 -8.62
CA SER A 178 26.95 -7.40 -8.94
C SER A 178 27.85 -6.79 -7.86
N ASP A 179 27.80 -7.36 -6.64
CA ASP A 179 28.62 -6.95 -5.50
C ASP A 179 29.42 -8.14 -4.97
N VAL A 180 30.60 -8.36 -5.54
CA VAL A 180 31.52 -9.42 -5.12
C VAL A 180 32.79 -8.82 -4.56
N TYR A 181 33.16 -9.28 -3.39
CA TYR A 181 34.37 -8.85 -2.70
C TYR A 181 35.16 -10.06 -2.18
N MET A 182 36.48 -9.87 -2.01
CA MET A 182 37.32 -10.81 -1.31
C MET A 182 37.59 -10.31 0.10
N THR A 183 37.37 -11.17 1.07
CA THR A 183 37.76 -10.91 2.47
C THR A 183 39.11 -11.54 2.74
N PHE A 184 40.04 -10.76 3.27
CA PHE A 184 41.37 -11.23 3.69
C PHE A 184 41.79 -10.53 4.95
N PHE A 185 42.88 -11.00 5.56
CA PHE A 185 43.34 -10.55 6.84
C PHE A 185 44.78 -10.07 6.72
N LEU A 186 45.10 -8.89 7.30
CA LEU A 186 46.42 -8.35 7.36
C LEU A 186 46.85 -8.16 8.84
N PRO A 187 48.16 -8.40 9.17
CA PRO A 187 48.72 -8.06 10.47
C PRO A 187 48.61 -6.56 10.75
N THR A 188 48.57 -6.19 12.02
CA THR A 188 48.44 -4.80 12.51
C THR A 188 49.38 -3.82 11.81
N ALA A 189 50.66 -4.15 11.69
CA ALA A 189 51.67 -3.25 11.09
C ALA A 189 51.40 -2.92 9.63
N GLN A 190 50.74 -3.85 8.88
CA GLN A 190 50.39 -3.66 7.48
C GLN A 190 49.02 -3.02 7.35
N ALA A 191 48.04 -3.46 8.16
CA ALA A 191 46.67 -2.95 8.12
C ALA A 191 46.59 -1.43 8.39
N GLY A 192 47.43 -0.89 9.32
CA GLY A 192 47.50 0.54 9.63
C GLY A 192 47.99 1.40 8.44
N ARG A 193 48.59 0.80 7.42
CA ARG A 193 49.10 1.51 6.23
C ARG A 193 48.12 1.40 5.02
N VAL A 194 47.07 0.60 5.15
CA VAL A 194 46.06 0.42 4.06
C VAL A 194 44.97 1.46 4.20
N ALA A 195 44.82 2.30 3.19
CA ALA A 195 43.70 3.23 3.09
C ALA A 195 42.53 2.62 2.31
N ILE A 196 41.30 3.09 2.58
CA ILE A 196 40.14 2.80 1.76
C ILE A 196 40.43 3.34 0.33
N GLY A 197 40.13 2.54 -0.70
CA GLY A 197 40.44 2.86 -2.09
C GLY A 197 41.82 2.37 -2.57
N SER A 198 42.68 1.83 -1.68
CA SER A 198 43.95 1.23 -2.08
C SER A 198 43.77 0.14 -3.12
N ASP A 199 44.68 0.08 -4.10
CA ASP A 199 44.63 -0.93 -5.14
C ASP A 199 44.97 -2.32 -4.60
N VAL A 200 44.17 -3.28 -5.00
CA VAL A 200 44.33 -4.71 -4.67
C VAL A 200 44.34 -5.52 -5.96
N ARG A 201 45.18 -6.53 -6.00
CA ARG A 201 45.20 -7.54 -7.06
C ARG A 201 44.85 -8.89 -6.46
N ILE A 202 43.80 -9.51 -6.98
CA ILE A 202 43.30 -10.80 -6.51
C ILE A 202 43.73 -11.85 -7.55
N VAL A 203 44.32 -12.92 -7.08
CA VAL A 203 44.67 -14.10 -7.89
C VAL A 203 43.95 -15.29 -7.29
N LEU A 204 43.03 -15.86 -8.03
CA LEU A 204 42.25 -17.04 -7.61
C LEU A 204 43.05 -18.32 -7.83
N ASP A 205 43.01 -19.27 -6.92
CA ASP A 205 43.70 -20.55 -7.07
C ASP A 205 43.21 -21.34 -8.29
N ALA A 206 41.89 -21.21 -8.60
CA ALA A 206 41.26 -21.87 -9.74
C ALA A 206 41.60 -21.22 -11.09
N ALA A 207 42.23 -20.03 -11.12
CA ALA A 207 42.52 -19.27 -12.33
C ALA A 207 43.76 -18.38 -12.13
N SER A 208 44.86 -19.00 -11.73
CA SER A 208 46.11 -18.31 -11.33
C SER A 208 46.78 -17.49 -12.45
N GLN A 209 46.42 -17.73 -13.72
CA GLN A 209 46.86 -16.97 -14.89
C GLN A 209 46.24 -15.59 -15.02
N TYR A 210 45.10 -15.33 -14.32
CA TYR A 210 44.40 -14.06 -14.38
C TYR A 210 44.59 -13.26 -13.08
N VAL A 211 44.81 -11.97 -13.24
CA VAL A 211 44.89 -11.01 -12.15
C VAL A 211 43.65 -10.14 -12.18
N ILE A 212 42.86 -10.20 -11.11
CA ILE A 212 41.60 -9.45 -10.98
C ILE A 212 41.88 -8.15 -10.22
N PRO A 213 41.69 -6.98 -10.86
CA PRO A 213 41.82 -5.71 -10.17
C PRO A 213 40.64 -5.51 -9.18
N ALA A 214 40.96 -5.03 -8.00
CA ALA A 214 40.01 -4.74 -6.96
C ALA A 214 40.47 -3.52 -6.15
N ARG A 215 39.59 -2.96 -5.33
CA ARG A 215 39.91 -1.85 -4.44
C ARG A 215 39.45 -2.14 -3.03
N VAL A 216 40.22 -1.67 -2.06
CA VAL A 216 39.83 -1.76 -0.64
C VAL A 216 38.57 -0.95 -0.41
N SER A 217 37.48 -1.63 -0.04
CA SER A 217 36.20 -1.01 0.28
C SER A 217 35.95 -0.91 1.79
N PHE A 218 36.64 -1.72 2.59
CA PHE A 218 36.45 -1.76 4.03
C PHE A 218 37.73 -2.23 4.74
N VAL A 219 38.08 -1.54 5.81
CA VAL A 219 39.12 -1.92 6.79
C VAL A 219 38.42 -1.98 8.15
N SER A 220 38.54 -3.07 8.87
CA SER A 220 37.94 -3.22 10.19
C SER A 220 38.67 -2.34 11.23
N ASP A 221 37.92 -1.60 12.03
CA ASP A 221 38.45 -0.81 13.15
C ASP A 221 38.74 -1.68 14.37
N VAL A 222 38.30 -2.94 14.36
CA VAL A 222 38.50 -3.89 15.46
C VAL A 222 39.28 -5.09 14.95
N ALA A 223 40.36 -5.40 15.66
CA ALA A 223 41.12 -6.62 15.38
C ALA A 223 40.25 -7.87 15.67
N GLN A 224 40.31 -8.85 14.79
CA GLN A 224 39.69 -10.14 15.04
C GLN A 224 40.68 -11.09 15.69
N PHE A 225 40.22 -11.69 16.76
CA PHE A 225 40.94 -12.69 17.53
C PHE A 225 40.57 -14.10 17.12
N THR A 226 41.55 -14.98 17.01
CA THR A 226 41.34 -16.37 17.38
C THR A 226 41.36 -16.41 18.91
N PRO A 227 40.38 -17.05 19.58
CA PRO A 227 40.17 -16.88 21.02
C PRO A 227 41.32 -17.48 21.85
N LYS A 228 42.25 -16.63 22.26
CA LYS A 228 43.14 -16.84 23.38
C LYS A 228 43.51 -15.48 23.98
N THR A 229 43.53 -15.40 25.29
CA THR A 229 43.91 -14.20 26.09
C THR A 229 45.24 -13.65 25.62
N VAL A 230 45.29 -12.34 25.28
CA VAL A 230 46.52 -11.65 24.83
C VAL A 230 47.28 -11.18 26.03
N GLU A 231 48.40 -11.79 26.32
CA GLU A 231 49.26 -11.41 27.44
C GLU A 231 50.67 -11.00 27.02
N THR A 232 51.10 -11.25 25.76
CA THR A 232 52.45 -10.97 25.31
C THR A 232 52.53 -10.07 24.07
N GLU A 233 53.69 -9.37 23.88
CA GLU A 233 53.95 -8.53 22.71
C GLU A 233 53.92 -9.32 21.40
N ASP A 234 54.36 -10.58 21.40
CA ASP A 234 54.33 -11.50 20.26
C ASP A 234 52.89 -11.87 19.86
N GLU A 235 51.97 -11.93 20.81
CA GLU A 235 50.55 -12.23 20.51
C GLU A 235 49.81 -11.01 19.96
N ARG A 236 50.21 -9.78 20.37
CA ARG A 236 49.70 -8.55 19.78
C ARG A 236 50.06 -8.39 18.28
N GLN A 237 51.25 -8.89 17.87
CA GLN A 237 51.67 -8.88 16.48
C GLN A 237 50.87 -9.86 15.61
N LYS A 238 50.23 -10.86 16.21
CA LYS A 238 49.34 -11.83 15.52
C LYS A 238 47.91 -11.32 15.34
N LEU A 239 47.58 -10.13 15.84
CA LEU A 239 46.29 -9.49 15.60
C LEU A 239 46.10 -9.22 14.12
N MET A 240 44.99 -9.72 13.59
CA MET A 240 44.66 -9.60 12.19
C MET A 240 43.47 -8.67 12.02
N PHE A 241 43.59 -7.73 11.10
CA PHE A 241 42.48 -6.86 10.69
C PHE A 241 41.85 -7.38 9.44
N ARG A 242 40.51 -7.47 9.48
CA ARG A 242 39.70 -7.89 8.33
C ARG A 242 39.59 -6.76 7.30
N ILE A 243 39.96 -7.04 6.07
CA ILE A 243 39.88 -6.13 4.94
C ILE A 243 38.97 -6.74 3.88
N LYS A 244 38.17 -5.90 3.24
CA LYS A 244 37.42 -6.30 2.07
C LYS A 244 37.95 -5.56 0.85
N ALA A 245 38.25 -6.29 -0.20
CA ALA A 245 38.55 -5.75 -1.53
C ALA A 245 37.39 -6.03 -2.46
N GLN A 246 36.79 -4.98 -2.97
CA GLN A 246 35.65 -5.04 -3.88
C GLN A 246 36.12 -5.06 -5.32
N ILE A 247 35.56 -5.96 -6.11
CA ILE A 247 35.79 -6.04 -7.54
C ILE A 247 34.87 -5.03 -8.24
N SER A 248 35.35 -4.37 -9.31
CA SER A 248 34.53 -3.41 -10.04
C SER A 248 33.25 -4.07 -10.58
N PRO A 249 32.07 -3.43 -10.40
CA PRO A 249 30.81 -3.93 -10.98
C PRO A 249 30.86 -4.16 -12.48
N ASP A 250 31.52 -3.27 -13.24
CA ASP A 250 31.65 -3.39 -14.69
C ASP A 250 32.37 -4.68 -15.10
N LEU A 251 33.39 -5.05 -14.34
CA LEU A 251 34.12 -6.29 -14.55
C LEU A 251 33.29 -7.53 -14.22
N LEU A 252 32.50 -7.45 -13.14
CA LEU A 252 31.61 -8.52 -12.73
C LEU A 252 30.50 -8.74 -13.78
N GLU A 253 29.94 -7.69 -14.33
CA GLU A 253 28.92 -7.76 -15.38
C GLU A 253 29.49 -8.41 -16.65
N LYS A 254 30.67 -7.96 -17.10
CA LYS A 254 31.33 -8.49 -18.27
C LYS A 254 31.61 -10.00 -18.19
N TYR A 255 31.99 -10.48 -17.00
CA TYR A 255 32.35 -11.88 -16.76
C TYR A 255 31.31 -12.65 -15.91
N ILE A 256 30.08 -12.19 -15.85
CA ILE A 256 29.02 -12.70 -14.95
C ILE A 256 28.85 -14.24 -15.01
N LYS A 257 29.06 -14.85 -16.17
CA LYS A 257 28.95 -16.30 -16.36
C LYS A 257 30.05 -17.08 -15.64
N HIS A 258 31.23 -16.48 -15.44
CA HIS A 258 32.40 -17.09 -14.81
C HIS A 258 32.55 -16.74 -13.35
N VAL A 259 31.85 -15.69 -12.89
CA VAL A 259 31.87 -15.28 -11.47
C VAL A 259 31.27 -16.36 -10.60
N LYS A 260 32.02 -16.78 -9.61
CA LYS A 260 31.60 -17.72 -8.56
C LYS A 260 31.99 -17.15 -7.20
N THR A 261 31.13 -17.31 -6.21
CA THR A 261 31.40 -16.97 -4.81
C THR A 261 32.03 -18.16 -4.10
N GLY A 262 32.86 -17.89 -3.08
CA GLY A 262 33.48 -18.93 -2.27
C GLY A 262 34.75 -19.54 -2.87
N LEU A 263 35.33 -18.97 -3.95
CA LEU A 263 36.61 -19.41 -4.48
C LEU A 263 37.76 -18.93 -3.57
N PRO A 264 38.71 -19.80 -3.20
CA PRO A 264 39.91 -19.40 -2.53
C PRO A 264 40.89 -18.69 -3.46
N GLY A 265 41.76 -17.87 -2.90
CA GLY A 265 42.76 -17.12 -3.65
C GLY A 265 43.58 -16.21 -2.75
N MET A 266 44.55 -15.51 -3.35
CA MET A 266 45.46 -14.58 -2.70
C MET A 266 45.14 -13.15 -3.08
N ALA A 267 45.04 -12.26 -2.07
CA ALA A 267 44.92 -10.82 -2.28
C ALA A 267 46.27 -10.14 -2.03
N TYR A 268 46.73 -9.33 -2.95
CA TYR A 268 47.92 -8.52 -2.87
C TYR A 268 47.53 -7.05 -2.80
N VAL A 269 47.86 -6.39 -1.69
CA VAL A 269 47.56 -4.97 -1.46
C VAL A 269 48.79 -4.14 -1.69
N ARG A 270 48.66 -3.04 -2.40
CA ARG A 270 49.71 -2.07 -2.58
C ARG A 270 49.72 -1.09 -1.41
N LEU A 271 50.74 -1.21 -0.54
CA LEU A 271 50.88 -0.38 0.64
C LEU A 271 51.50 1.00 0.34
N ASP A 272 52.27 1.10 -0.72
CA ASP A 272 52.86 2.35 -1.23
C ASP A 272 52.28 2.62 -2.63
N PRO A 273 51.59 3.74 -2.82
CA PRO A 273 50.98 4.10 -4.12
C PRO A 273 51.99 4.22 -5.27
N GLN A 274 53.26 4.50 -4.93
CA GLN A 274 54.33 4.65 -5.95
C GLN A 274 55.06 3.34 -6.26
N ALA A 275 54.88 2.29 -5.46
CA ALA A 275 55.51 1.00 -5.70
C ALA A 275 54.95 0.31 -6.94
N GLU A 276 55.87 -0.21 -7.78
CA GLU A 276 55.49 -1.03 -8.93
C GLU A 276 55.04 -2.42 -8.49
N TRP A 277 54.05 -2.97 -9.22
CA TRP A 277 53.63 -4.33 -9.00
C TRP A 277 54.70 -5.33 -9.44
N PRO A 278 54.93 -6.41 -8.70
CA PRO A 278 55.79 -7.50 -9.15
C PRO A 278 55.37 -8.06 -10.50
N ALA A 279 56.29 -8.48 -11.34
CA ALA A 279 56.05 -8.95 -12.69
C ALA A 279 54.93 -10.02 -12.79
N ARG A 280 54.87 -10.93 -11.83
CA ARG A 280 53.80 -11.95 -11.74
C ARG A 280 52.36 -11.36 -11.52
N LEU A 281 52.27 -10.16 -11.00
CA LEU A 281 50.97 -9.47 -10.78
C LEU A 281 50.70 -8.45 -11.90
N GLN A 282 51.62 -8.19 -12.81
CA GLN A 282 51.43 -7.37 -14.01
C GLN A 282 50.85 -8.16 -15.19
N GLY A 283 50.62 -9.47 -15.01
CA GLY A 283 50.13 -10.39 -16.04
C GLY A 283 48.71 -10.00 -16.55
N THR A 284 48.02 -10.92 -17.22
CA THR A 284 46.74 -10.67 -17.89
C THR A 284 45.70 -10.10 -16.91
N LEU A 285 45.65 -8.75 -16.82
CA LEU A 285 44.62 -8.04 -16.10
C LEU A 285 43.29 -8.28 -16.81
N LEU A 286 42.29 -8.77 -16.09
CA LEU A 286 40.93 -8.77 -16.58
C LEU A 286 40.45 -7.31 -16.66
N GLN A 287 40.22 -6.83 -17.88
CA GLN A 287 39.69 -5.49 -18.21
C GLN A 287 38.26 -5.58 -18.67
#